data_0e9f10a301d831281494e89d4ed454c8
#
_entry.id   0e9f10a301d831281494e89d4ed454c8
#
_cell.length_a   1.000
_cell.length_b   1.000
_cell.length_c   1.000
_cell.angle_alpha   90.00
_cell.angle_beta   90.00
_cell.angle_gamma   90.00
#
_symmetry.space_group_name_H-M   'P 1'
#
loop_
_entity.id
_entity.type
_entity.pdbx_description
1 polymer ?
#
loop_
_entity_poly.entity_id
_entity_poly.type
_entity_poly.pdbx_seq_one_letter_code
_entity_poly.pdbx_strand_id
1 'polypeptide(L)'
;MSFFVFLTIVLAIHIYIVTRPKFDQHTIVMARINIKNSLTQADADKITHWLYQQRGIDHVLVNSKTNIVIFTYFPVKTTGDQVVNNFKSSFDYDAYRYVPTQAEMQNGCPVASNSVTKKVYTYIKHIF
;
A
#
# COMPACT_ATOMS: atom_id res chain seq x y z
N MET A 1 -6.75 -45.78 -0.85
CA MET A 1 -7.51 -44.62 -0.32
C MET A 1 -6.63 -43.70 0.53
N SER A 2 -5.94 -44.21 1.55
CA SER A 2 -5.11 -43.38 2.45
C SER A 2 -3.98 -42.61 1.75
N PHE A 3 -3.34 -43.21 0.74
CA PHE A 3 -2.24 -42.59 -0.01
C PHE A 3 -2.69 -41.34 -0.82
N PHE A 4 -3.85 -41.39 -1.46
CA PHE A 4 -4.39 -40.26 -2.22
C PHE A 4 -4.80 -39.11 -1.29
N VAL A 5 -5.38 -39.39 -0.13
CA VAL A 5 -5.72 -38.40 0.87
C VAL A 5 -4.47 -37.68 1.39
N PHE A 6 -3.42 -38.44 1.66
CA PHE A 6 -2.13 -37.87 2.08
C PHE A 6 -1.53 -36.96 0.99
N LEU A 7 -1.55 -37.40 -0.27
CA LEU A 7 -1.04 -36.59 -1.40
C LEU A 7 -1.82 -35.29 -1.60
N THR A 8 -3.15 -35.32 -1.48
CA THR A 8 -3.97 -34.10 -1.58
C THR A 8 -3.73 -33.13 -0.44
N ILE A 9 -3.51 -33.60 0.77
CA ILE A 9 -3.15 -32.75 1.93
C ILE A 9 -1.81 -32.07 1.71
N VAL A 10 -0.79 -32.82 1.28
CA VAL A 10 0.55 -32.30 0.98
C VAL A 10 0.48 -31.23 -0.12
N LEU A 11 -0.29 -31.50 -1.18
CA LEU A 11 -0.49 -30.55 -2.27
C LEU A 11 -1.19 -29.27 -1.80
N ALA A 12 -2.23 -29.39 -0.99
CA ALA A 12 -2.96 -28.24 -0.43
C ALA A 12 -2.05 -27.37 0.45
N ILE A 13 -1.24 -27.99 1.31
CA ILE A 13 -0.26 -27.29 2.15
C ILE A 13 0.78 -26.60 1.27
N HIS A 14 1.26 -27.25 0.23
CA HIS A 14 2.25 -26.68 -0.69
C HIS A 14 1.70 -25.47 -1.43
N ILE A 15 0.49 -25.56 -1.98
CA ILE A 15 -0.20 -24.44 -2.62
C ILE A 15 -0.39 -23.28 -1.62
N TYR A 16 -0.80 -23.58 -0.40
CA TYR A 16 -1.00 -22.55 0.64
C TYR A 16 0.30 -21.82 0.99
N ILE A 17 1.43 -22.53 1.08
CA ILE A 17 2.73 -21.91 1.36
C ILE A 17 3.22 -21.06 0.18
N VAL A 18 3.05 -21.54 -1.05
CA VAL A 18 3.52 -20.84 -2.26
C VAL A 18 2.67 -19.62 -2.60
N THR A 19 1.36 -19.68 -2.34
CA THR A 19 0.45 -18.55 -2.64
C THR A 19 0.45 -17.46 -1.59
N ARG A 20 1.08 -17.66 -0.43
CA ARG A 20 1.22 -16.57 0.55
C ARG A 20 2.13 -15.47 0.01
N PRO A 21 1.67 -14.21 -0.01
CA PRO A 21 2.54 -13.10 -0.34
C PRO A 21 3.66 -13.01 0.71
N LYS A 22 4.87 -13.33 0.30
CA LYS A 22 6.06 -13.14 1.12
C LYS A 22 6.56 -11.73 0.84
N PHE A 23 6.39 -10.82 1.79
CA PHE A 23 7.09 -9.55 1.74
C PHE A 23 8.56 -9.81 2.06
N ASP A 24 9.43 -9.52 1.10
CA ASP A 24 10.87 -9.54 1.31
C ASP A 24 11.28 -8.37 2.22
N GLN A 25 12.42 -8.51 2.90
CA GLN A 25 12.98 -7.46 3.75
C GLN A 25 13.28 -6.17 2.98
N HIS A 26 13.46 -6.27 1.66
CA HIS A 26 13.69 -5.14 0.76
C HIS A 26 12.41 -4.59 0.11
N THR A 27 11.25 -5.20 0.35
CA THR A 27 9.99 -4.69 -0.16
C THR A 27 9.64 -3.37 0.52
N ILE A 28 9.42 -2.34 -0.29
CA ILE A 28 9.00 -1.01 0.17
C ILE A 28 7.58 -0.77 -0.34
N VAL A 29 6.70 -0.35 0.55
CA VAL A 29 5.31 -0.01 0.23
C VAL A 29 5.08 1.47 0.51
N MET A 30 4.31 2.12 -0.35
CA MET A 30 3.92 3.51 -0.20
C MET A 30 2.53 3.62 0.41
N ALA A 31 2.36 4.56 1.32
CA ALA A 31 1.07 4.94 1.85
C ALA A 31 0.88 6.47 1.80
N ARG A 32 -0.35 6.89 1.70
CA ARG A 32 -0.73 8.31 1.66
C ARG A 32 -1.76 8.60 2.75
N ILE A 33 -1.53 9.68 3.47
CA ILE A 33 -2.48 10.24 4.43
C ILE A 33 -2.98 11.58 3.85
N ASN A 34 -4.28 11.74 3.82
CA ASN A 34 -4.92 13.03 3.54
C ASN A 34 -5.36 13.65 4.85
N ILE A 35 -5.00 14.90 5.08
CA ILE A 35 -5.35 15.67 6.28
C ILE A 35 -6.35 16.74 5.86
N LYS A 36 -7.48 16.82 6.55
CA LYS A 36 -8.53 17.81 6.26
C LYS A 36 -8.18 19.20 6.79
N ASN A 37 -7.37 19.25 7.83
CA ASN A 37 -6.94 20.51 8.44
C ASN A 37 -5.86 21.19 7.58
N SER A 38 -5.82 22.49 7.59
CA SER A 38 -4.73 23.25 6.95
C SER A 38 -3.43 23.03 7.71
N LEU A 39 -2.39 22.66 6.98
CA LEU A 39 -1.05 22.48 7.52
C LEU A 39 -0.20 23.73 7.27
N THR A 40 0.52 24.15 8.31
CA THR A 40 1.59 25.14 8.15
C THR A 40 2.92 24.41 7.80
N GLN A 41 3.92 25.17 7.36
CA GLN A 41 5.24 24.57 7.12
C GLN A 41 5.84 24.01 8.42
N ALA A 42 5.63 24.68 9.54
CA ALA A 42 6.08 24.21 10.85
C ALA A 42 5.41 22.87 11.24
N ASP A 43 4.13 22.70 10.91
CA ASP A 43 3.42 21.44 11.13
C ASP A 43 3.95 20.32 10.22
N ALA A 44 4.24 20.65 8.97
CA ALA A 44 4.84 19.70 8.03
C ALA A 44 6.21 19.20 8.53
N ASP A 45 7.03 20.07 9.09
CA ASP A 45 8.33 19.71 9.64
C ASP A 45 8.20 18.82 10.89
N LYS A 46 7.24 19.12 11.78
CA LYS A 46 6.93 18.27 12.95
C LYS A 46 6.45 16.88 12.54
N ILE A 47 5.54 16.80 11.57
CA ILE A 47 5.01 15.53 11.05
C ILE A 47 6.14 14.71 10.42
N THR A 48 6.98 15.34 9.62
CA THR A 48 8.14 14.70 8.99
C THR A 48 9.06 14.11 10.05
N HIS A 49 9.42 14.90 11.05
CA HIS A 49 10.29 14.44 12.13
C HIS A 49 9.67 13.28 12.93
N TRP A 50 8.41 13.37 13.27
CA TRP A 50 7.69 12.32 13.98
C TRP A 50 7.62 11.02 13.18
N LEU A 51 7.33 11.09 11.86
CA LEU A 51 7.25 9.91 11.01
C LEU A 51 8.60 9.20 10.90
N TYR A 52 9.70 9.92 10.78
CA TYR A 52 11.04 9.31 10.76
C TYR A 52 11.40 8.59 12.07
N GLN A 53 10.76 8.94 13.18
CA GLN A 53 10.93 8.23 14.46
C GLN A 53 10.14 6.92 14.52
N GLN A 54 9.17 6.71 13.62
CA GLN A 54 8.38 5.48 13.60
C GLN A 54 9.20 4.33 13.02
N ARG A 55 9.06 3.16 13.65
CA ARG A 55 9.77 1.96 13.20
C ARG A 55 9.32 1.55 11.80
N GLY A 56 10.28 1.30 10.93
CA GLY A 56 10.02 0.76 9.59
C GLY A 56 9.66 1.79 8.54
N ILE A 57 9.71 3.08 8.85
CA ILE A 57 9.59 4.17 7.87
C ILE A 57 10.93 4.33 7.12
N ASP A 58 10.83 4.50 5.81
CA ASP A 58 11.97 4.69 4.91
C ASP A 58 12.08 6.14 4.47
N HIS A 59 11.09 6.65 3.73
CA HIS A 59 11.05 8.04 3.26
C HIS A 59 9.72 8.71 3.59
N VAL A 60 9.76 10.02 3.79
CA VAL A 60 8.60 10.85 4.11
C VAL A 60 8.59 12.11 3.24
N LEU A 61 7.43 12.43 2.69
CA LEU A 61 7.16 13.68 1.98
C LEU A 61 5.87 14.30 2.53
N VAL A 62 5.97 15.48 3.09
CA VAL A 62 4.82 16.25 3.57
C VAL A 62 4.64 17.49 2.70
N ASN A 63 3.45 17.66 2.15
CA ASN A 63 3.08 18.84 1.37
C ASN A 63 2.03 19.65 2.13
N SER A 64 2.45 20.77 2.70
CA SER A 64 1.57 21.68 3.45
C SER A 64 0.52 22.38 2.58
N LYS A 65 0.80 22.57 1.29
CA LYS A 65 -0.15 23.25 0.37
C LYS A 65 -1.34 22.35 0.01
N THR A 66 -1.12 21.05 -0.10
CA THR A 66 -2.16 20.08 -0.46
C THR A 66 -2.65 19.26 0.73
N ASN A 67 -2.05 19.45 1.92
CA ASN A 67 -2.37 18.72 3.16
C ASN A 67 -2.23 17.20 2.97
N ILE A 68 -1.22 16.79 2.20
CA ILE A 68 -0.95 15.39 1.87
C ILE A 68 0.37 14.97 2.50
N VAL A 69 0.35 13.81 3.13
CA VAL A 69 1.54 13.13 3.65
C VAL A 69 1.71 11.82 2.89
N ILE A 70 2.88 11.63 2.29
CA ILE A 70 3.26 10.39 1.62
C ILE A 70 4.45 9.83 2.39
N PHE A 71 4.41 8.54 2.67
CA PHE A 71 5.54 7.85 3.30
C PHE A 71 5.70 6.45 2.72
N THR A 72 6.94 5.99 2.72
CA THR A 72 7.27 4.61 2.36
C THR A 72 7.69 3.85 3.61
N TYR A 73 7.37 2.57 3.65
CA TYR A 73 7.65 1.73 4.80
C TYR A 73 7.95 0.28 4.40
N PHE A 74 8.63 -0.42 5.29
CA PHE A 74 8.89 -1.85 5.15
C PHE A 74 7.76 -2.67 5.77
N PRO A 75 6.96 -3.41 4.98
CA PRO A 75 5.78 -4.14 5.47
C PRO A 75 6.12 -5.26 6.45
N VAL A 76 7.37 -5.72 6.47
CA VAL A 76 7.89 -6.66 7.48
C VAL A 76 8.06 -6.05 8.87
N LYS A 77 8.11 -4.71 8.98
CA LYS A 77 8.35 -4.00 10.25
C LYS A 77 7.11 -3.29 10.77
N THR A 78 6.25 -2.80 9.90
CA THR A 78 5.04 -2.05 10.25
C THR A 78 3.99 -2.15 9.14
N THR A 79 2.78 -1.71 9.42
CA THR A 79 1.71 -1.59 8.41
C THR A 79 1.29 -0.13 8.24
N GLY A 80 0.82 0.22 7.04
CA GLY A 80 0.34 1.58 6.77
C GLY A 80 -0.79 2.01 7.72
N ASP A 81 -1.69 1.09 8.06
CA ASP A 81 -2.80 1.36 8.98
C ASP A 81 -2.31 1.61 10.41
N GLN A 82 -1.31 0.88 10.86
CA GLN A 82 -0.72 1.06 12.18
C GLN A 82 -0.06 2.44 12.30
N VAL A 83 0.68 2.86 11.27
CA VAL A 83 1.29 4.20 11.23
C VAL A 83 0.22 5.29 11.23
N VAL A 84 -0.87 5.12 10.45
CA VAL A 84 -1.98 6.09 10.41
C VAL A 84 -2.71 6.18 11.75
N ASN A 85 -2.94 5.05 12.42
CA ASN A 85 -3.58 5.04 13.74
C ASN A 85 -2.70 5.71 14.80
N ASN A 86 -1.40 5.45 14.79
CA ASN A 86 -0.44 6.13 15.65
C ASN A 86 -0.39 7.64 15.38
N PHE A 87 -0.45 8.03 14.11
CA PHE A 87 -0.50 9.42 13.70
C PHE A 87 -1.73 10.13 14.27
N LYS A 88 -2.91 9.54 14.14
CA LYS A 88 -4.16 10.07 14.71
C LYS A 88 -4.13 10.20 16.24
N SER A 89 -3.44 9.29 16.91
CA SER A 89 -3.29 9.32 18.36
C SER A 89 -2.28 10.37 18.83
N SER A 90 -1.29 10.70 18.01
CA SER A 90 -0.21 11.64 18.36
C SER A 90 -0.53 13.08 17.95
N PHE A 91 -1.34 13.25 16.91
CA PHE A 91 -1.74 14.55 16.39
C PHE A 91 -3.26 14.67 16.37
N ASP A 92 -3.77 15.83 16.76
CA ASP A 92 -5.21 16.14 16.75
C ASP A 92 -5.65 16.63 15.35
N TYR A 93 -5.31 15.88 14.31
CA TYR A 93 -5.72 16.16 12.94
C TYR A 93 -6.79 15.18 12.47
N ASP A 94 -7.80 15.68 11.75
CA ASP A 94 -8.73 14.82 11.02
C ASP A 94 -8.04 14.29 9.76
N ALA A 95 -7.44 13.12 9.89
CA ALA A 95 -6.63 12.47 8.88
C ALA A 95 -7.18 11.08 8.54
N TYR A 96 -7.06 10.68 7.28
CA TYR A 96 -7.45 9.35 6.83
C TYR A 96 -6.44 8.80 5.83
N ARG A 97 -6.29 7.48 5.83
CA ARG A 97 -5.49 6.80 4.83
C ARG A 97 -6.20 6.83 3.49
N TYR A 98 -5.52 7.32 2.47
CA TYR A 98 -6.02 7.23 1.10
C TYR A 98 -5.85 5.79 0.58
N VAL A 99 -6.97 5.21 0.14
CA VAL A 99 -6.99 3.93 -0.55
C VAL A 99 -7.60 4.17 -1.93
N PRO A 100 -6.89 3.88 -3.03
CA PRO A 100 -7.43 4.06 -4.38
C PRO A 100 -8.71 3.24 -4.56
N THR A 101 -9.70 3.85 -5.19
CA THR A 101 -10.93 3.15 -5.55
C THR A 101 -10.69 2.16 -6.70
N GLN A 102 -11.57 1.18 -6.85
CA GLN A 102 -11.51 0.22 -7.97
C GLN A 102 -11.52 0.94 -9.33
N ALA A 103 -12.28 2.02 -9.46
CA ALA A 103 -12.33 2.83 -10.68
C ALA A 103 -11.00 3.53 -10.97
N GLU A 104 -10.33 4.07 -9.95
CA GLU A 104 -9.01 4.68 -10.08
C GLU A 104 -7.93 3.65 -10.44
N MET A 105 -7.99 2.46 -9.85
CA MET A 105 -7.09 1.36 -10.20
C MET A 105 -7.30 0.84 -11.62
N GLN A 106 -8.54 0.80 -12.10
CA GLN A 106 -8.87 0.38 -13.47
C GLN A 106 -8.47 1.41 -14.52
N ASN A 107 -8.58 2.69 -14.20
CA ASN A 107 -8.18 3.78 -15.09
C ASN A 107 -6.65 3.90 -15.24
N GLY A 108 -5.88 3.34 -14.31
CA GLY A 108 -4.43 3.21 -14.36
C GLY A 108 -3.67 4.51 -14.61
N CYS A 109 -2.37 4.42 -14.73
CA CYS A 109 -1.57 5.53 -15.26
C CYS A 109 -1.93 5.75 -16.74
N PRO A 110 -2.00 7.01 -17.25
CA PRO A 110 -2.27 7.31 -18.65
C PRO A 110 -1.36 6.57 -19.63
N VAL A 111 -0.13 6.28 -19.20
CA VAL A 111 0.85 5.49 -19.97
C VAL A 111 0.43 4.02 -20.11
N ALA A 112 -0.19 3.44 -19.06
CA ALA A 112 -0.66 2.05 -19.08
C ALA A 112 -1.97 1.89 -19.88
N SER A 113 -2.79 2.93 -19.98
CA SER A 113 -4.05 2.88 -20.73
C SER A 113 -3.86 2.66 -22.24
N ASN A 114 -2.73 3.10 -22.78
CA ASN A 114 -2.38 2.96 -24.19
C ASN A 114 -1.39 1.82 -24.48
N SER A 115 -1.05 1.01 -23.49
CA SER A 115 -0.13 -0.10 -23.72
C SER A 115 -0.75 -1.17 -24.62
N VAL A 116 0.08 -1.69 -25.52
CA VAL A 116 -0.29 -2.79 -26.44
C VAL A 116 -0.81 -4.00 -25.64
N THR A 117 -0.23 -4.24 -24.46
CA THR A 117 -0.62 -5.32 -23.56
C THR A 117 -2.08 -5.22 -23.11
N LYS A 118 -2.58 -4.00 -22.82
CA LYS A 118 -3.98 -3.80 -22.42
C LYS A 118 -4.93 -4.04 -23.60
N LYS A 119 -4.53 -3.63 -24.80
CA LYS A 119 -5.31 -3.90 -26.03
C LYS A 119 -5.39 -5.39 -26.32
N VAL A 120 -4.29 -6.11 -26.20
CA VAL A 120 -4.24 -7.57 -26.37
C VAL A 120 -5.08 -8.28 -25.31
N TYR A 121 -4.98 -7.88 -24.04
CA TYR A 121 -5.78 -8.46 -22.96
C TYR A 121 -7.29 -8.26 -23.18
N THR A 122 -7.70 -7.05 -23.59
CA THR A 122 -9.11 -6.75 -23.91
C THR A 122 -9.61 -7.58 -25.08
N TYR A 123 -8.77 -7.78 -26.10
CA TYR A 123 -9.10 -8.59 -27.27
C TYR A 123 -9.30 -10.08 -26.91
N ILE A 124 -8.41 -10.63 -26.09
CA ILE A 124 -8.50 -12.03 -25.62
C ILE A 124 -9.76 -12.22 -24.76
N LYS A 125 -10.08 -11.27 -23.87
CA LYS A 125 -11.29 -11.34 -23.02
C LYS A 125 -12.59 -11.30 -23.83
N HIS A 126 -12.57 -10.75 -25.03
CA HIS A 126 -13.76 -10.69 -25.91
C HIS A 126 -13.96 -11.98 -26.75
N ILE A 127 -12.92 -12.82 -26.85
CA ILE A 127 -12.94 -14.07 -27.62
C ILE A 127 -13.35 -15.25 -26.73
N PHE A 128 -13.10 -15.18 -25.43
CA PHE A 128 -13.43 -16.19 -24.43
C PHE A 128 -14.51 -15.69 -23.46
#